data_ec2408df9ca24f5bf63b971f950a52bf
#
_entry.id   ec2408df9ca24f5bf63b971f950a52bf
#
_cell.length_a   1.000
_cell.length_b   1.000
_cell.length_c   1.000
_cell.angle_alpha   90.00
_cell.angle_beta   90.00
_cell.angle_gamma   90.00
#
_symmetry.space_group_name_H-M   'P 1'
#
loop_
_entity.id
_entity.type
_entity.pdbx_description
1 polymer ?
#
loop_
_entity_poly.entity_id
_entity_poly.type
_entity_poly.pdbx_seq_one_letter_code
_entity_poly.pdbx_strand_id
1 'polypeptide(L)'
;MILSEEIINYDCHKRAVGAVSVDIYKDSNFKVFKDMSSKKKGAEFERIVEEYAIRLGNTVAPPESSEHDRKISGIESQWGIKKSEIKGSFLWGTGTHFRWQQIRPGQDYDVMVFLAIYPQKINFYYATKDVVKAAVEIQDERGYWIHNQHGGMKVNSGTFFIDGMPEDFPWMKKWIND
;
A
#
# COMPACT_ATOMS: atom_id res chain seq x y z
N MET A 1 -10.71 34.60 -4.09
CA MET A 1 -9.75 33.67 -3.50
C MET A 1 -9.78 32.40 -4.35
N ILE A 2 -8.95 32.38 -5.39
CA ILE A 2 -8.93 31.36 -6.45
C ILE A 2 -7.68 30.52 -6.22
N LEU A 3 -7.84 29.37 -5.58
CA LEU A 3 -6.72 28.43 -5.33
C LEU A 3 -7.11 26.96 -5.52
N SER A 4 -8.34 26.66 -5.98
CA SER A 4 -8.80 25.26 -6.09
C SER A 4 -8.69 24.66 -7.49
N GLU A 5 -8.58 25.43 -8.53
CA GLU A 5 -8.53 24.91 -9.92
C GLU A 5 -7.10 24.70 -10.43
N GLU A 6 -6.11 25.43 -9.93
CA GLU A 6 -4.71 25.28 -10.35
C GLU A 6 -4.06 24.00 -9.83
N ILE A 7 -4.52 23.47 -8.68
CA ILE A 7 -3.96 22.24 -8.09
C ILE A 7 -4.44 20.99 -8.84
N ILE A 8 -5.66 21.01 -9.35
CA ILE A 8 -6.25 19.86 -10.09
C ILE A 8 -5.67 19.75 -11.50
N ASN A 9 -5.32 20.85 -12.13
CA ASN A 9 -4.69 20.85 -13.46
C ASN A 9 -3.19 20.59 -13.45
N TYR A 10 -2.54 20.65 -12.29
CA TYR A 10 -1.09 20.45 -12.19
C TYR A 10 -0.65 19.02 -12.47
N ASP A 11 -1.50 18.03 -12.22
CA ASP A 11 -1.12 16.61 -12.28
C ASP A 11 -1.33 15.95 -13.65
N CYS A 12 -2.22 16.48 -14.50
CA CYS A 12 -2.52 15.85 -15.79
C CYS A 12 -1.65 16.34 -16.95
N HIS A 13 -1.15 17.56 -16.92
CA HIS A 13 -0.46 18.18 -18.06
C HIS A 13 1.08 18.18 -17.97
N LYS A 14 1.68 18.00 -16.80
CA LYS A 14 3.14 17.93 -16.68
C LYS A 14 3.78 16.62 -17.10
N ARG A 15 3.00 15.60 -17.44
CA ARG A 15 3.52 14.36 -18.03
C ARG A 15 4.00 14.51 -19.48
N ALA A 16 3.73 15.63 -20.13
CA ALA A 16 3.98 15.82 -21.55
C ALA A 16 5.22 16.66 -21.88
N VAL A 17 5.89 17.26 -20.95
CA VAL A 17 7.06 18.11 -21.23
C VAL A 17 8.22 17.65 -20.35
N GLY A 18 9.11 16.88 -20.93
CA GLY A 18 10.54 16.64 -20.63
C GLY A 18 11.11 17.00 -19.26
N ALA A 19 10.35 16.83 -18.18
CA ALA A 19 10.93 16.86 -16.85
C ALA A 19 11.81 15.62 -16.70
N VAL A 20 13.09 15.78 -16.57
CA VAL A 20 14.02 14.72 -16.16
C VAL A 20 13.45 14.15 -14.88
N SER A 21 12.87 12.95 -14.96
CA SER A 21 12.34 12.29 -13.77
C SER A 21 13.53 11.91 -12.91
N VAL A 22 13.73 12.65 -11.83
CA VAL A 22 14.77 12.31 -10.86
C VAL A 22 14.39 10.97 -10.26
N ASP A 23 15.16 9.91 -10.56
CA ASP A 23 14.99 8.62 -9.90
C ASP A 23 15.52 8.76 -8.47
N ILE A 24 14.61 9.02 -7.53
CA ILE A 24 14.92 9.16 -6.09
C ILE A 24 15.51 7.89 -5.48
N TYR A 25 15.43 6.74 -6.15
CA TYR A 25 16.05 5.48 -5.73
C TYR A 25 17.40 5.21 -6.40
N LYS A 26 17.93 6.10 -7.22
CA LYS A 26 19.17 5.87 -7.98
C LYS A 26 20.30 5.32 -7.13
N ASP A 27 20.50 5.89 -5.94
CA ASP A 27 21.56 5.52 -4.99
C ASP A 27 21.01 4.77 -3.76
N SER A 28 19.78 4.27 -3.85
CA SER A 28 19.11 3.55 -2.78
C SER A 28 19.45 2.07 -2.79
N ASN A 29 19.61 1.48 -1.60
CA ASN A 29 19.71 0.02 -1.42
C ASN A 29 18.44 -0.71 -1.92
N PHE A 30 17.32 -0.01 -2.08
CA PHE A 30 16.07 -0.57 -2.60
C PHE A 30 15.93 -0.44 -4.12
N LYS A 31 16.94 0.07 -4.84
CA LYS A 31 16.90 0.22 -6.30
C LYS A 31 16.63 -1.10 -7.01
N VAL A 32 17.38 -2.14 -6.64
CA VAL A 32 17.23 -3.49 -7.23
C VAL A 32 15.81 -4.03 -6.96
N PHE A 33 15.31 -3.85 -5.76
CA PHE A 33 13.96 -4.24 -5.38
C PHE A 33 12.89 -3.47 -6.18
N LYS A 34 13.05 -2.16 -6.32
CA LYS A 34 12.13 -1.32 -7.13
C LYS A 34 12.06 -1.77 -8.59
N ASP A 35 13.15 -2.27 -9.13
CA ASP A 35 13.25 -2.68 -10.54
C ASP A 35 12.76 -4.13 -10.81
N MET A 36 12.42 -4.89 -9.79
CA MET A 36 11.86 -6.24 -9.94
C MET A 36 10.50 -6.22 -10.64
N SER A 37 10.12 -7.34 -11.26
CA SER A 37 8.76 -7.53 -11.77
C SER A 37 7.72 -7.49 -10.65
N SER A 38 6.47 -7.13 -10.98
CA SER A 38 5.39 -7.02 -9.99
C SER A 38 5.20 -8.28 -9.15
N LYS A 39 5.29 -9.47 -9.79
CA LYS A 39 5.19 -10.76 -9.08
C LYS A 39 6.31 -10.95 -8.06
N LYS A 40 7.56 -10.63 -8.44
CA LYS A 40 8.71 -10.72 -7.53
C LYS A 40 8.61 -9.72 -6.40
N LYS A 41 8.15 -8.49 -6.69
CA LYS A 41 7.90 -7.47 -5.64
C LYS A 41 6.89 -7.96 -4.61
N GLY A 42 5.78 -8.56 -5.04
CA GLY A 42 4.77 -9.11 -4.14
C GLY A 42 5.37 -10.11 -3.16
N ALA A 43 6.09 -11.11 -3.66
CA ALA A 43 6.75 -12.10 -2.83
C ALA A 43 7.79 -11.49 -1.87
N GLU A 44 8.48 -10.44 -2.31
CA GLU A 44 9.46 -9.74 -1.47
C GLU A 44 8.78 -8.90 -0.39
N PHE A 45 7.63 -8.28 -0.65
CA PHE A 45 6.83 -7.60 0.38
C PHE A 45 6.42 -8.57 1.48
N GLU A 46 5.93 -9.75 1.11
CA GLU A 46 5.54 -10.79 2.07
C GLU A 46 6.74 -11.23 2.93
N ARG A 47 7.90 -11.49 2.31
CA ARG A 47 9.13 -11.87 3.01
C ARG A 47 9.60 -10.79 4.00
N ILE A 48 9.56 -9.51 3.59
CA ILE A 48 9.97 -8.39 4.44
C ILE A 48 9.03 -8.26 5.65
N VAL A 49 7.71 -8.40 5.45
CA VAL A 49 6.74 -8.36 6.55
C VAL A 49 6.95 -9.53 7.51
N GLU A 50 7.18 -10.72 6.99
CA GLU A 50 7.47 -11.92 7.79
C GLU A 50 8.71 -11.70 8.67
N GLU A 51 9.83 -11.25 8.08
CA GLU A 51 11.06 -10.96 8.83
C GLU A 51 10.84 -9.87 9.88
N TYR A 52 10.10 -8.82 9.54
CA TYR A 52 9.78 -7.74 10.48
C TYR A 52 8.95 -8.25 11.65
N ALA A 53 7.89 -9.02 11.38
CA ALA A 53 7.03 -9.61 12.41
C ALA A 53 7.83 -10.51 13.36
N ILE A 54 8.69 -11.39 12.81
CA ILE A 54 9.55 -12.28 13.60
C ILE A 54 10.51 -11.48 14.49
N ARG A 55 11.13 -10.43 13.98
CA ARG A 55 12.02 -9.54 14.76
C ARG A 55 11.30 -8.87 15.93
N LEU A 56 10.02 -8.59 15.78
CA LEU A 56 9.16 -8.06 16.83
C LEU A 56 8.68 -9.13 17.83
N GLY A 57 9.11 -10.40 17.68
CA GLY A 57 8.69 -11.50 18.54
C GLY A 57 7.33 -12.10 18.18
N ASN A 58 6.76 -11.74 17.04
CA ASN A 58 5.49 -12.26 16.58
C ASN A 58 5.66 -13.62 15.90
N THR A 59 4.60 -14.43 15.90
CA THR A 59 4.56 -15.66 15.11
C THR A 59 3.98 -15.39 13.73
N VAL A 60 4.56 -16.06 12.73
CA VAL A 60 4.08 -15.99 11.34
C VAL A 60 3.82 -17.41 10.86
N ALA A 61 2.69 -17.62 10.21
CA ALA A 61 2.30 -18.88 9.60
C ALA A 61 1.86 -18.66 8.14
N PRO A 62 1.97 -19.67 7.28
CA PRO A 62 1.52 -19.61 5.90
C PRO A 62 0.01 -19.36 5.83
N PRO A 63 -0.49 -18.85 4.68
CA PRO A 63 -1.91 -18.66 4.46
C PRO A 63 -2.65 -20.02 4.38
N GLU A 64 -3.94 -19.99 4.71
CA GLU A 64 -4.85 -21.13 4.55
C GLU A 64 -5.54 -21.14 3.18
N SER A 65 -5.54 -20.01 2.50
CA SER A 65 -6.15 -19.81 1.19
C SER A 65 -5.39 -18.75 0.39
N SER A 66 -5.76 -18.54 -0.86
CA SER A 66 -5.20 -17.48 -1.71
C SER A 66 -5.80 -16.10 -1.45
N GLU A 67 -6.65 -15.94 -0.44
CA GLU A 67 -7.36 -14.68 -0.14
C GLU A 67 -6.63 -13.81 0.89
N HIS A 68 -5.54 -14.31 1.46
CA HIS A 68 -4.62 -13.56 2.33
C HIS A 68 -3.20 -14.11 2.17
N ASP A 69 -2.21 -13.31 2.54
CA ASP A 69 -0.81 -13.62 2.28
C ASP A 69 -0.12 -14.36 3.45
N ARG A 70 -0.45 -14.01 4.70
CA ARG A 70 0.13 -14.60 5.91
C ARG A 70 -0.87 -14.61 7.06
N LYS A 71 -0.56 -15.43 8.08
CA LYS A 71 -1.21 -15.36 9.39
C LYS A 71 -0.18 -14.84 10.39
N ILE A 72 -0.48 -13.69 11.02
CA ILE A 72 0.47 -12.99 11.89
C ILE A 72 -0.18 -12.73 13.25
N SER A 73 0.56 -13.05 14.35
CA SER A 73 0.15 -12.69 15.71
C SER A 73 0.74 -11.33 16.10
N GLY A 74 0.16 -10.69 17.12
CA GLY A 74 0.78 -9.56 17.81
C GLY A 74 0.96 -8.28 17.00
N ILE A 75 0.20 -8.08 15.91
CA ILE A 75 0.16 -6.79 15.21
C ILE A 75 -0.33 -5.70 16.17
N GLU A 76 -1.33 -6.02 16.98
CA GLU A 76 -1.62 -5.34 18.27
C GLU A 76 -1.45 -6.37 19.39
N SER A 77 -0.90 -5.97 20.52
CA SER A 77 -0.53 -6.88 21.62
C SER A 77 -1.67 -7.74 22.13
N GLN A 78 -2.90 -7.21 22.06
CA GLN A 78 -4.13 -7.90 22.47
C GLN A 78 -4.70 -8.83 21.39
N TRP A 79 -4.17 -8.81 20.18
CA TRP A 79 -4.68 -9.65 19.08
C TRP A 79 -3.97 -11.00 19.05
N GLY A 80 -4.77 -12.05 18.86
CA GLY A 80 -4.26 -13.35 18.46
C GLY A 80 -3.80 -13.35 17.00
N ILE A 81 -3.66 -14.53 16.43
CA ILE A 81 -3.28 -14.71 15.01
C ILE A 81 -4.36 -14.10 14.11
N LYS A 82 -3.95 -13.27 13.15
CA LYS A 82 -4.81 -12.60 12.17
C LYS A 82 -4.40 -12.99 10.76
N LYS A 83 -5.40 -13.23 9.90
CA LYS A 83 -5.21 -13.34 8.44
C LYS A 83 -4.80 -11.97 7.92
N SER A 84 -3.62 -11.88 7.34
CA SER A 84 -3.01 -10.61 6.94
C SER A 84 -2.83 -10.57 5.43
N GLU A 85 -3.42 -9.56 4.80
CA GLU A 85 -3.16 -9.19 3.40
C GLU A 85 -2.05 -8.15 3.38
N ILE A 86 -1.07 -8.29 2.49
CA ILE A 86 0.14 -7.47 2.47
C ILE A 86 0.19 -6.63 1.20
N LYS A 87 0.35 -5.33 1.33
CA LYS A 87 0.46 -4.39 0.22
C LYS A 87 1.69 -3.50 0.37
N GLY A 88 2.55 -3.49 -0.63
CA GLY A 88 3.73 -2.63 -0.65
C GLY A 88 3.66 -1.57 -1.72
N SER A 89 4.21 -0.41 -1.44
CA SER A 89 4.40 0.67 -2.41
C SER A 89 5.74 1.34 -2.22
N PHE A 90 6.38 1.65 -3.33
CA PHE A 90 7.50 2.58 -3.38
C PHE A 90 6.97 4.01 -3.46
N LEU A 91 7.73 4.95 -2.94
CA LEU A 91 7.41 6.37 -3.06
C LEU A 91 7.48 6.79 -4.54
N TRP A 92 6.41 7.38 -5.06
CA TRP A 92 6.24 7.70 -6.47
C TRP A 92 6.65 9.14 -6.80
N GLY A 93 6.94 9.35 -8.09
CA GLY A 93 7.26 10.66 -8.65
C GLY A 93 8.52 11.26 -8.04
N THR A 94 8.43 12.50 -7.62
CA THR A 94 9.50 13.23 -6.92
C THR A 94 9.49 13.02 -5.41
N GLY A 95 8.85 11.95 -4.93
CA GLY A 95 8.76 11.64 -3.50
C GLY A 95 7.50 12.20 -2.83
N THR A 96 6.39 12.28 -3.54
CA THR A 96 5.19 12.98 -3.09
C THR A 96 4.07 12.07 -2.58
N HIS A 97 4.03 10.79 -2.99
CA HIS A 97 2.96 9.89 -2.58
C HIS A 97 3.33 8.42 -2.75
N PHE A 98 2.63 7.56 -2.03
CA PHE A 98 2.58 6.12 -2.23
C PHE A 98 1.30 5.74 -2.98
N ARG A 99 1.34 4.59 -3.66
CA ARG A 99 0.16 4.01 -4.29
C ARG A 99 0.10 2.51 -4.01
N TRP A 100 -0.70 2.14 -3.00
CA TRP A 100 -1.00 0.74 -2.71
C TRP A 100 -2.14 0.27 -3.60
N GLN A 101 -1.86 -0.74 -4.41
CA GLN A 101 -2.77 -1.22 -5.45
C GLN A 101 -3.40 -2.57 -5.09
N GLN A 102 -4.44 -2.94 -5.82
CA GLN A 102 -5.13 -4.22 -5.67
C GLN A 102 -5.70 -4.42 -4.25
N ILE A 103 -6.26 -3.36 -3.69
CA ILE A 103 -6.99 -3.43 -2.42
C ILE A 103 -8.34 -4.08 -2.71
N ARG A 104 -8.62 -5.23 -2.07
CA ARG A 104 -9.83 -6.02 -2.28
C ARG A 104 -10.55 -6.28 -0.97
N PRO A 105 -11.44 -5.39 -0.53
CA PRO A 105 -12.13 -5.53 0.76
C PRO A 105 -13.02 -6.77 0.87
N GLY A 106 -13.39 -7.37 -0.26
CA GLY A 106 -14.19 -8.60 -0.30
C GLY A 106 -13.44 -9.89 0.02
N GLN A 107 -12.09 -9.87 0.03
CA GLN A 107 -11.28 -11.06 0.31
C GLN A 107 -11.33 -11.45 1.80
N ASP A 108 -10.97 -12.71 2.10
CA ASP A 108 -10.96 -13.25 3.47
C ASP A 108 -9.63 -12.94 4.17
N TYR A 109 -9.52 -11.73 4.70
CA TYR A 109 -8.47 -11.29 5.62
C TYR A 109 -9.05 -10.51 6.79
N ASP A 110 -8.33 -10.41 7.90
CA ASP A 110 -8.71 -9.65 9.09
C ASP A 110 -8.05 -8.28 9.12
N VAL A 111 -6.80 -8.20 8.67
CA VAL A 111 -5.97 -7.00 8.71
C VAL A 111 -5.20 -6.84 7.41
N MET A 112 -5.04 -5.60 6.98
CA MET A 112 -4.15 -5.25 5.88
C MET A 112 -2.89 -4.59 6.43
N VAL A 113 -1.73 -5.10 5.98
CA VAL A 113 -0.41 -4.56 6.29
C VAL A 113 0.11 -3.79 5.09
N PHE A 114 0.52 -2.55 5.33
CA PHE A 114 1.04 -1.66 4.30
C PHE A 114 2.54 -1.42 4.52
N LEU A 115 3.32 -1.61 3.47
CA LEU A 115 4.72 -1.19 3.42
C LEU A 115 4.84 0.11 2.65
N ALA A 116 5.37 1.13 3.30
CA ALA A 116 5.78 2.37 2.66
C ALA A 116 7.30 2.37 2.50
N ILE A 117 7.78 2.16 1.27
CA ILE A 117 9.19 2.01 0.95
C ILE A 117 9.73 3.34 0.48
N TYR A 118 10.50 3.99 1.34
CA TYR A 118 11.27 5.19 1.05
C TYR A 118 12.65 4.81 0.48
N PRO A 119 13.40 5.74 -0.11
CA PRO A 119 14.76 5.45 -0.60
C PRO A 119 15.73 4.91 0.47
N GLN A 120 15.53 5.25 1.75
CA GLN A 120 16.44 4.91 2.85
C GLN A 120 15.84 4.01 3.93
N LYS A 121 14.51 3.79 3.92
CA LYS A 121 13.82 3.04 4.98
C LYS A 121 12.51 2.43 4.50
N ILE A 122 12.02 1.48 5.27
CA ILE A 122 10.65 0.94 5.12
C ILE A 122 9.91 1.23 6.41
N ASN A 123 8.73 1.84 6.28
CA ASN A 123 7.78 1.97 7.36
C ASN A 123 6.64 0.97 7.17
N PHE A 124 6.19 0.40 8.27
CA PHE A 124 5.09 -0.56 8.30
C PHE A 124 3.87 0.06 8.94
N TYR A 125 2.72 -0.18 8.35
CA TYR A 125 1.43 0.27 8.83
C TYR A 125 0.42 -0.86 8.74
N TYR A 126 -0.69 -0.73 9.44
CA TYR A 126 -1.79 -1.68 9.36
C TYR A 126 -3.14 -0.99 9.57
N ALA A 127 -4.18 -1.64 9.10
CA ALA A 127 -5.57 -1.31 9.40
C ALA A 127 -6.42 -2.58 9.36
N THR A 128 -7.47 -2.63 10.15
CA THR A 128 -8.43 -3.73 10.08
C THR A 128 -9.20 -3.69 8.76
N LYS A 129 -9.69 -4.85 8.32
CA LYS A 129 -10.50 -4.97 7.11
C LYS A 129 -11.65 -3.99 7.05
N ASP A 130 -12.41 -3.86 8.15
CA ASP A 130 -13.57 -2.97 8.21
C ASP A 130 -13.20 -1.52 8.00
N VAL A 131 -12.07 -1.08 8.56
CA VAL A 131 -11.54 0.27 8.38
C VAL A 131 -11.12 0.50 6.94
N VAL A 132 -10.39 -0.46 6.33
CA VAL A 132 -9.99 -0.37 4.92
C VAL A 132 -11.22 -0.33 4.01
N LYS A 133 -12.21 -1.20 4.26
CA LYS A 133 -13.45 -1.24 3.51
C LYS A 133 -14.19 0.09 3.55
N ALA A 134 -14.41 0.64 4.74
CA ALA A 134 -15.06 1.93 4.91
C ALA A 134 -14.30 3.06 4.19
N ALA A 135 -12.97 3.08 4.29
CA ALA A 135 -12.15 4.08 3.64
C ALA A 135 -12.27 4.05 2.10
N VAL A 136 -12.20 2.87 1.48
CA VAL A 136 -12.29 2.76 0.02
C VAL A 136 -13.71 2.96 -0.51
N GLU A 137 -14.74 2.58 0.26
CA GLU A 137 -16.14 2.83 -0.11
C GLU A 137 -16.46 4.33 -0.14
N ILE A 138 -16.01 5.11 0.86
CA ILE A 138 -16.17 6.58 0.88
C ILE A 138 -15.45 7.21 -0.32
N GLN A 139 -14.33 6.67 -0.72
CA GLN A 139 -13.53 7.18 -1.84
C GLN A 139 -14.12 6.78 -3.19
N ASP A 140 -14.73 5.59 -3.29
CA ASP A 140 -15.43 5.15 -4.48
C ASP A 140 -16.60 6.09 -4.82
N GLU A 141 -17.39 6.49 -3.84
CA GLU A 141 -18.46 7.50 -4.02
C GLU A 141 -17.96 8.82 -4.62
N ARG A 142 -16.69 9.16 -4.39
CA ARG A 142 -16.02 10.35 -4.96
C ARG A 142 -15.35 10.07 -6.31
N GLY A 143 -15.34 8.81 -6.79
CA GLY A 143 -14.74 8.41 -8.05
C GLY A 143 -13.21 8.34 -8.08
N TYR A 144 -12.53 8.41 -6.93
CA TYR A 144 -11.08 8.61 -6.90
C TYR A 144 -10.23 7.33 -6.86
N TRP A 145 -10.79 6.14 -6.54
CA TRP A 145 -9.91 5.07 -6.08
C TRP A 145 -10.21 3.68 -6.64
N ILE A 146 -11.00 3.61 -7.70
CA ILE A 146 -11.26 2.34 -8.38
C ILE A 146 -10.03 1.95 -9.18
N HIS A 147 -9.46 0.80 -8.87
CA HIS A 147 -8.34 0.23 -9.61
C HIS A 147 -8.83 -0.59 -10.79
N ASN A 148 -8.50 -0.12 -11.97
CA ASN A 148 -8.74 -0.85 -13.20
C ASN A 148 -7.54 -1.75 -13.51
N GLN A 149 -7.65 -3.02 -13.18
CA GLN A 149 -6.51 -3.94 -13.17
C GLN A 149 -6.04 -4.38 -14.58
N HIS A 150 -6.79 -4.20 -15.63
CA HIS A 150 -6.47 -4.74 -16.95
C HIS A 150 -6.82 -3.81 -18.11
N GLY A 151 -6.51 -2.55 -18.01
CA GLY A 151 -6.57 -1.65 -19.16
C GLY A 151 -7.98 -1.36 -19.66
N GLY A 152 -8.92 -1.11 -18.79
CA GLY A 152 -10.08 -0.34 -19.18
C GLY A 152 -11.44 -0.99 -19.14
N MET A 153 -11.71 -2.05 -18.42
CA MET A 153 -13.02 -2.63 -18.64
C MET A 153 -13.83 -3.12 -17.45
N LYS A 154 -13.90 -2.47 -16.40
CA LYS A 154 -15.06 -2.52 -15.47
C LYS A 154 -14.77 -1.68 -14.24
N VAL A 155 -15.27 -0.50 -14.22
CA VAL A 155 -15.67 0.26 -13.04
C VAL A 155 -16.56 -0.68 -12.23
N ASN A 156 -16.16 -1.20 -11.10
CA ASN A 156 -16.86 -2.11 -10.16
C ASN A 156 -16.27 -3.52 -10.04
N SER A 157 -14.96 -3.68 -10.18
CA SER A 157 -14.34 -4.99 -9.91
C SER A 157 -14.17 -5.30 -8.42
N GLY A 158 -14.58 -4.41 -7.50
CA GLY A 158 -14.29 -4.52 -6.07
C GLY A 158 -12.80 -4.42 -5.73
N THR A 159 -12.01 -3.87 -6.64
CA THR A 159 -10.57 -3.68 -6.52
C THR A 159 -10.26 -2.18 -6.52
N PHE A 160 -9.53 -1.73 -5.52
CA PHE A 160 -9.24 -0.31 -5.27
C PHE A 160 -7.73 -0.07 -5.21
N PHE A 161 -7.35 1.21 -5.21
CA PHE A 161 -6.01 1.65 -4.80
C PHE A 161 -6.12 2.74 -3.74
N ILE A 162 -5.08 2.90 -2.94
CA ILE A 162 -4.94 3.96 -1.93
C ILE A 162 -3.74 4.81 -2.34
N ASP A 163 -3.97 6.10 -2.58
CA ASP A 163 -2.98 7.03 -3.13
C ASP A 163 -2.80 8.23 -2.19
N GLY A 164 -1.60 8.42 -1.66
CA GLY A 164 -1.27 9.51 -0.74
C GLY A 164 -0.09 9.15 0.16
N MET A 165 0.17 10.01 1.13
CA MET A 165 1.13 9.72 2.19
C MET A 165 0.43 9.02 3.37
N PRO A 166 1.11 8.17 4.16
CA PRO A 166 0.49 7.54 5.34
C PRO A 166 -0.16 8.54 6.29
N GLU A 167 0.40 9.74 6.38
CA GLU A 167 -0.09 10.84 7.23
C GLU A 167 -1.45 11.39 6.77
N ASP A 168 -1.81 11.19 5.50
CA ASP A 168 -3.11 11.58 4.94
C ASP A 168 -4.23 10.63 5.40
N PHE A 169 -3.87 9.49 6.00
CA PHE A 169 -4.78 8.43 6.41
C PHE A 169 -4.71 8.18 7.92
N PRO A 170 -5.44 8.95 8.75
CA PRO A 170 -5.42 8.80 10.21
C PRO A 170 -5.83 7.39 10.69
N TRP A 171 -6.52 6.64 9.85
CA TRP A 171 -6.93 5.26 10.12
C TRP A 171 -5.83 4.23 9.87
N MET A 172 -4.75 4.59 9.20
CA MET A 172 -3.59 3.74 8.92
C MET A 172 -2.63 3.83 10.10
N LYS A 173 -2.67 2.84 10.98
CA LYS A 173 -1.85 2.82 12.19
C LYS A 173 -0.43 2.38 11.88
N LYS A 174 0.56 3.03 12.46
CA LYS A 174 1.95 2.60 12.35
C LYS A 174 2.16 1.33 13.15
N TRP A 175 2.79 0.32 12.53
CA TRP A 175 3.15 -0.91 13.20
C TRP A 175 4.54 -0.78 13.80
N ILE A 176 4.58 -0.58 15.11
CA ILE A 176 5.80 -0.51 15.93
C ILE A 176 5.53 -1.33 17.18
N ASN A 177 6.56 -2.00 17.72
CA ASN A 177 6.46 -2.49 19.08
C ASN A 177 6.76 -1.32 20.03
N ASP A 178 5.89 -1.12 21.01
CA ASP A 178 6.14 -0.24 22.15
C ASP A 178 7.18 -0.89 23.09
#